data_a7305f4929732cd3637c7e19ab6d1b62
#
_entry.id   a7305f4929732cd3637c7e19ab6d1b62
#
_cell.length_a   1.000
_cell.length_b   1.000
_cell.length_c   1.000
_cell.angle_alpha   90.00
_cell.angle_beta   90.00
_cell.angle_gamma   90.00
#
_symmetry.space_group_name_H-M   'P 1'
#
loop_
_entity.id
_entity.type
_entity.pdbx_description
1 polymer ?
#
loop_
_entity_poly.entity_id
_entity_poly.type
_entity_poly.pdbx_seq_one_letter_code
_entity_poly.pdbx_strand_id
1 'polypeptide(L)' 'MKSVASRMMNARSSIMRATNAAMRENELPAYIVESIVADVLSDIRLASKMELQNEMEQEYGNLDKGIQQSNVAQ' A
#
# COMPACT_ATOMS: atom_id res chain seq x y z
N MET A 1 1.37 -15.48 15.89
CA MET A 1 1.34 -14.54 14.75
C MET A 1 2.74 -14.38 14.17
N LYS A 2 2.86 -14.41 12.86
CA LYS A 2 4.17 -14.25 12.22
C LYS A 2 4.64 -12.81 12.34
N SER A 3 5.94 -12.61 12.42
CA SER A 3 6.53 -11.28 12.44
C SER A 3 6.25 -10.53 11.15
N VAL A 4 6.37 -9.20 11.19
CA VAL A 4 6.22 -8.36 9.99
C VAL A 4 7.24 -8.77 8.94
N ALA A 5 8.49 -9.03 9.35
CA ALA A 5 9.54 -9.45 8.43
C ALA A 5 9.17 -10.75 7.70
N SER A 6 8.66 -11.76 8.42
CA SER A 6 8.23 -13.02 7.80
C SER A 6 7.08 -12.81 6.83
N ARG A 7 6.12 -11.97 7.21
CA ARG A 7 4.97 -11.65 6.36
C ARG A 7 5.40 -10.93 5.10
N MET A 8 6.36 -10.02 5.20
CA MET A 8 6.91 -9.31 4.03
C MET A 8 7.63 -10.26 3.09
N MET A 9 8.43 -11.17 3.60
CA MET A 9 9.12 -12.17 2.79
C MET A 9 8.14 -13.09 2.07
N ASN A 10 7.10 -13.53 2.77
CA ASN A 10 6.07 -14.37 2.19
C ASN A 10 5.30 -13.63 1.09
N ALA A 11 4.96 -12.37 1.33
CA ALA A 11 4.26 -11.53 0.35
C ALA A 11 5.11 -11.33 -0.90
N ARG A 12 6.41 -11.05 -0.73
CA ARG A 12 7.32 -10.88 -1.86
C ARG A 12 7.38 -12.14 -2.71
N SER A 13 7.51 -13.30 -2.06
CA SER A 13 7.54 -14.58 -2.77
C SER A 13 6.24 -14.84 -3.54
N SER A 14 5.11 -14.49 -2.95
CA SER A 14 3.80 -14.62 -3.60
C SER A 14 3.69 -13.74 -4.83
N ILE A 15 4.14 -12.50 -4.73
CA ILE A 15 4.12 -11.55 -5.84
C ILE A 15 5.04 -12.04 -6.97
N MET A 16 6.22 -12.53 -6.64
CA MET A 16 7.13 -13.06 -7.64
C MET A 16 6.56 -14.27 -8.36
N ARG A 17 5.95 -15.18 -7.62
CA ARG A 17 5.30 -16.36 -8.23
C ARG A 17 4.17 -15.94 -9.16
N ALA A 18 3.35 -15.00 -8.73
CA ALA A 18 2.25 -14.49 -9.54
C ALA A 18 2.75 -13.81 -10.81
N THR A 19 3.83 -13.03 -10.69
CA THR A 19 4.44 -12.34 -11.83
C THR A 19 5.01 -13.35 -12.83
N ASN A 20 5.72 -14.36 -12.35
CA ASN A 20 6.27 -15.40 -13.21
C ASN A 20 5.15 -16.21 -13.89
N ALA A 21 4.08 -16.50 -13.17
CA ALA A 21 2.91 -17.18 -13.74
C ALA A 21 2.26 -16.32 -14.83
N ALA A 22 2.13 -15.03 -14.59
CA ALA A 22 1.55 -14.10 -15.58
C ALA A 22 2.36 -14.08 -16.88
N MET A 23 3.69 -14.10 -16.76
CA MET A 23 4.56 -14.14 -17.94
C MET A 23 4.34 -15.44 -18.74
N ARG A 24 4.29 -16.58 -18.05
CA ARG A 24 4.12 -17.87 -18.71
C ARG A 24 2.72 -18.02 -19.33
N GLU A 25 1.71 -17.70 -18.57
CA GLU A 25 0.31 -17.91 -18.96
C GLU A 25 -0.10 -17.03 -20.13
N ASN A 26 0.47 -15.84 -20.23
CA ASN A 26 0.15 -14.88 -21.27
C ASN A 26 1.21 -14.79 -22.36
N GLU A 27 2.24 -15.62 -22.25
CA GLU A 27 3.34 -15.67 -23.22
C GLU A 27 3.96 -14.29 -23.47
N LEU A 28 4.24 -13.57 -22.35
CA LEU A 28 4.80 -12.23 -22.41
C LEU A 28 6.23 -12.23 -21.89
N PRO A 29 7.14 -11.54 -22.58
CA PRO A 29 8.51 -11.41 -22.09
C PRO A 29 8.59 -10.44 -20.93
N ALA A 30 9.68 -10.52 -20.17
CA ALA A 30 9.86 -9.71 -18.96
C ALA A 30 9.79 -8.21 -19.22
N TYR A 31 10.31 -7.74 -20.37
CA TYR A 31 10.31 -6.30 -20.64
C TYR A 31 8.92 -5.73 -20.86
N ILE A 32 7.95 -6.55 -21.30
CA ILE A 32 6.56 -6.13 -21.40
C ILE A 32 5.90 -6.17 -20.02
N VAL A 33 6.14 -7.25 -19.27
CA VAL A 33 5.58 -7.40 -17.92
C VAL A 33 6.11 -6.33 -16.98
N GLU A 34 7.32 -5.85 -17.20
CA GLU A 34 7.89 -4.74 -16.44
C GLU A 34 6.97 -3.52 -16.43
N SER A 35 6.44 -3.13 -17.59
CA SER A 35 5.53 -1.99 -17.65
C SER A 35 4.18 -2.28 -17.00
N ILE A 36 3.70 -3.51 -17.10
CA ILE A 36 2.46 -3.93 -16.44
C ILE A 36 2.62 -3.88 -14.92
N VAL A 37 3.75 -4.38 -14.41
CA VAL A 37 4.04 -4.33 -12.97
C VAL A 37 4.19 -2.89 -12.50
N ALA A 38 4.76 -2.01 -13.33
CA ALA A 38 4.84 -0.58 -13.02
C ALA A 38 3.45 0.05 -12.88
N ASP A 39 2.49 -0.34 -13.71
CA ASP A 39 1.10 0.12 -13.60
C ASP A 39 0.47 -0.38 -12.29
N VAL A 40 0.68 -1.65 -11.96
CA VAL A 40 0.20 -2.22 -10.70
C VAL A 40 0.82 -1.47 -9.51
N LEU A 41 2.12 -1.17 -9.60
CA LEU A 41 2.80 -0.42 -8.56
C LEU A 41 2.19 0.98 -8.38
N SER A 42 1.82 1.63 -9.47
CA SER A 42 1.14 2.93 -9.41
C SER A 42 -0.18 2.84 -8.66
N ASP A 43 -0.95 1.80 -8.89
CA ASP A 43 -2.21 1.56 -8.18
C ASP A 43 -1.97 1.32 -6.68
N ILE A 44 -0.93 0.55 -6.35
CA ILE A 44 -0.56 0.30 -4.96
C ILE A 44 -0.13 1.59 -4.28
N ARG A 45 0.65 2.41 -4.97
CA ARG A 45 1.09 3.71 -4.45
C ARG A 45 -0.08 4.63 -4.16
N LEU A 46 -1.08 4.62 -5.03
CA LEU A 46 -2.29 5.41 -4.81
C LEU A 46 -3.05 4.90 -3.57
N ALA A 47 -3.22 3.58 -3.45
CA ALA A 47 -3.86 2.99 -2.28
C ALA A 47 -3.09 3.32 -1.00
N SER A 48 -1.77 3.23 -1.05
CA SER A 48 -0.89 3.56 0.08
C SER A 48 -1.06 5.01 0.51
N LYS A 49 -1.14 5.92 -0.47
CA LYS A 49 -1.33 7.34 -0.20
C LYS A 49 -2.67 7.60 0.48
N MET A 50 -3.72 6.93 0.02
CA MET A 50 -5.05 7.07 0.60
C MET A 50 -5.11 6.51 2.02
N GLU A 51 -4.47 5.38 2.25
CA GLU A 51 -4.39 4.78 3.59
C GLU A 51 -3.68 5.73 4.56
N LEU A 52 -2.56 6.28 4.12
CA LEU A 52 -1.78 7.22 4.93
C LEU A 52 -2.57 8.48 5.23
N GLN A 53 -3.27 9.03 4.23
CA GLN A 53 -4.12 10.19 4.42
C GLN A 53 -5.22 9.92 5.44
N ASN A 54 -5.86 8.75 5.35
CA ASN A 54 -6.91 8.38 6.30
C ASN A 54 -6.36 8.29 7.72
N GLU A 55 -5.19 7.69 7.89
CA GLU A 55 -4.56 7.59 9.20
C GLU A 55 -4.21 8.98 9.75
N MET A 56 -3.64 9.83 8.90
CA MET A 56 -3.30 11.20 9.29
C MET A 56 -4.54 12.01 9.63
N GLU A 57 -5.60 11.89 8.84
CA GLU A 57 -6.85 12.59 9.10
C GLU A 57 -7.47 12.16 10.43
N GLN A 58 -7.39 10.88 10.76
CA GLN A 58 -7.88 10.38 12.04
C GLN A 58 -7.08 10.97 13.20
N GLU A 59 -5.76 11.04 13.07
CA GLU A 59 -4.91 11.64 14.09
C GLU A 59 -5.16 13.14 14.22
N TYR A 60 -5.20 13.85 13.10
CA TYR A 60 -5.49 15.28 13.08
C TYR A 60 -6.90 15.59 13.55
N GLY A 61 -7.86 14.76 13.19
CA GLY A 61 -9.22 14.88 13.67
C GLY A 61 -9.29 14.80 15.19
N ASN A 62 -8.55 13.87 15.78
CA ASN A 62 -8.48 13.74 17.23
C ASN A 62 -7.78 14.93 17.87
N LEU A 63 -6.71 15.41 17.24
CA LEU A 63 -6.00 16.62 17.71
C LEU A 63 -6.88 17.86 17.63
N ASP A 64 -7.60 18.01 16.53
CA ASP A 64 -8.52 19.14 16.35
C ASP A 64 -9.63 19.13 17.38
N LYS A 65 -10.15 17.97 17.70
CA LYS A 65 -11.17 17.85 18.75
C LYS A 65 -10.61 18.28 20.10
N GLY A 66 -9.37 17.86 20.40
CA GLY A 66 -8.71 18.29 21.62
C GLY A 66 -8.45 19.78 21.67
N ILE A 67 -8.00 20.34 20.57
CA ILE A 67 -7.77 21.78 20.46
C ILE A 67 -9.06 22.56 20.54
N GLN A 68 -10.11 22.11 19.88
CA GLN A 68 -11.40 22.75 19.91
C GLN A 68 -12.00 22.77 21.31
N GLN A 69 -11.85 21.67 22.05
CA GLN A 69 -12.29 21.61 23.43
C GLN A 69 -11.54 22.62 24.31
N SER A 70 -10.25 22.78 24.05
CA SER A 70 -9.45 23.79 24.76
C SER A 70 -9.86 25.19 24.39
N ASN A 71 -10.19 25.43 23.12
CA ASN A 71 -10.56 26.75 22.62
C ASN A 71 -11.96 27.16 23.04
N VAL A 72 -12.86 26.20 23.23
CA VAL A 72 -14.22 26.47 23.68
C VAL A 72 -14.22 27.14 25.06
N ALA A 73 -13.18 26.90 25.85
CA ALA A 73 -13.02 27.53 27.15
C ALA A 73 -12.67 29.02 27.06
N GLN A 74 -12.31 29.47 25.90
CA GLN A 74 -12.02 30.89 25.65
C GLN A 74 -13.28 31.63 25.25
#